data_4c590f1a193c83b274500676e5e1d2eb
#
_entry.id   4c590f1a193c83b274500676e5e1d2eb
#
_cell.length_a   1.000
_cell.length_b   1.000
_cell.length_c   1.000
_cell.angle_alpha   90.00
_cell.angle_beta   90.00
_cell.angle_gamma   90.00
#
_symmetry.space_group_name_H-M   'P 1'
#
loop_
_entity.id
_entity.type
_entity.pdbx_description
1 polymer ?
#
loop_
_entity_poly.entity_id
_entity_poly.type
_entity_poly.pdbx_seq_one_letter_code
_entity_poly.pdbx_strand_id
1 'polypeptide(L)'
;MSRKTVSMIGNLTRDMMSDVMETSLKKPIQTGEFRKNPVEPAWRCPAEYIYELVKTEQFVMEYLKPKQAVTGRVILQLHGGGYIGPMKNIYRRFAVKYSQISFGADVLTPDYRVAPEHPYPAALEDA
;
A
#
# COMPACT_ATOMS: atom_id res chain seq x y z
N MET A 1 -22.43 31.01 6.59
CA MET A 1 -21.73 30.36 7.72
C MET A 1 -20.53 31.21 8.14
N SER A 2 -20.40 31.54 9.44
CA SER A 2 -19.28 32.35 9.93
C SER A 2 -17.96 31.54 9.90
N ARG A 3 -16.82 32.22 9.65
CA ARG A 3 -15.47 31.57 9.73
C ARG A 3 -15.23 30.87 11.08
N LYS A 4 -15.77 31.41 12.18
CA LYS A 4 -15.69 30.78 13.52
C LYS A 4 -16.47 29.47 13.59
N THR A 5 -17.63 29.37 12.96
CA THR A 5 -18.47 28.16 12.93
C THR A 5 -17.77 27.03 12.15
N VAL A 6 -17.16 27.35 11.01
CA VAL A 6 -16.40 26.38 10.19
C VAL A 6 -15.17 25.86 10.95
N SER A 7 -14.47 26.73 11.69
CA SER A 7 -13.33 26.33 12.52
C SER A 7 -13.74 25.44 13.69
N MET A 8 -14.85 25.70 14.35
CA MET A 8 -15.37 24.86 15.43
C MET A 8 -15.78 23.46 14.94
N ILE A 9 -16.49 23.38 13.82
CA ILE A 9 -16.88 22.09 13.21
C ILE A 9 -15.63 21.30 12.79
N GLY A 10 -14.65 21.96 12.18
CA GLY A 10 -13.41 21.33 11.76
C GLY A 10 -12.57 20.79 12.93
N ASN A 11 -12.55 21.48 14.06
CA ASN A 11 -11.88 21.01 15.27
C ASN A 11 -12.63 19.84 15.90
N LEU A 12 -13.94 19.91 16.02
CA LEU A 12 -14.78 18.84 16.58
C LEU A 12 -14.67 17.55 15.77
N THR A 13 -14.69 17.64 14.44
CA THR A 13 -14.51 16.45 13.57
C THR A 13 -13.13 15.86 13.69
N ARG A 14 -12.07 16.68 13.79
CA ARG A 14 -10.69 16.20 14.00
C ARG A 14 -10.56 15.50 15.34
N ASP A 15 -11.08 16.07 16.40
CA ASP A 15 -11.00 15.53 17.75
C ASP A 15 -11.77 14.20 17.85
N MET A 16 -12.97 14.12 17.28
CA MET A 16 -13.74 12.87 17.17
C MET A 16 -13.00 11.79 16.35
N MET A 17 -12.38 12.16 15.22
CA MET A 17 -11.58 11.21 14.43
C MET A 17 -10.34 10.77 15.18
N SER A 18 -9.68 11.66 15.92
CA SER A 18 -8.54 11.33 16.77
C SER A 18 -8.92 10.31 17.84
N ASP A 19 -10.03 10.54 18.54
CA ASP A 19 -10.52 9.64 19.59
C ASP A 19 -10.91 8.26 19.02
N VAL A 20 -11.56 8.22 17.87
CA VAL A 20 -11.91 6.96 17.18
C VAL A 20 -10.64 6.23 16.75
N MET A 21 -9.66 6.93 16.19
CA MET A 21 -8.37 6.34 15.82
C MET A 21 -7.64 5.81 17.05
N GLU A 22 -7.58 6.58 18.12
CA GLU A 22 -6.88 6.19 19.34
C GLU A 22 -7.55 4.99 20.04
N THR A 23 -8.86 4.99 20.17
CA THR A 23 -9.60 3.94 20.88
C THR A 23 -9.82 2.68 20.06
N SER A 24 -10.13 2.80 18.76
CA SER A 24 -10.53 1.68 17.92
C SER A 24 -9.40 1.04 17.12
N LEU A 25 -8.34 1.79 16.80
CA LEU A 25 -7.24 1.30 15.96
C LEU A 25 -5.93 1.08 16.71
N LYS A 26 -5.69 1.78 17.81
CA LYS A 26 -4.42 1.69 18.54
C LYS A 26 -4.11 0.26 18.99
N LYS A 27 -5.05 -0.41 19.62
CA LYS A 27 -4.86 -1.79 20.11
C LYS A 27 -4.70 -2.80 18.97
N PRO A 28 -5.56 -2.85 17.94
CA PRO A 28 -5.37 -3.73 16.78
C PRO A 28 -4.05 -3.48 16.03
N ILE A 29 -3.59 -2.22 15.97
CA ILE A 29 -2.31 -1.87 15.35
C ILE A 29 -1.16 -2.43 16.18
N GLN A 30 -1.15 -2.18 17.49
CA GLN A 30 -0.09 -2.63 18.40
C GLN A 30 0.01 -4.16 18.47
N THR A 31 -1.12 -4.86 18.39
CA THR A 31 -1.17 -6.34 18.44
C THR A 31 -0.98 -7.00 17.08
N GLY A 32 -0.89 -6.23 16.00
CA GLY A 32 -0.84 -6.76 14.64
C GLY A 32 -2.16 -7.40 14.16
N GLU A 33 -3.24 -7.30 14.94
CA GLU A 33 -4.56 -7.83 14.54
C GLU A 33 -5.11 -7.16 13.28
N PHE A 34 -4.73 -5.92 13.05
CA PHE A 34 -5.09 -5.20 11.83
C PHE A 34 -4.65 -5.92 10.54
N ARG A 35 -3.64 -6.79 10.62
CA ARG A 35 -3.12 -7.58 9.49
C ARG A 35 -3.80 -8.92 9.31
N LYS A 36 -4.49 -9.42 10.34
CA LYS A 36 -5.09 -10.76 10.33
C LYS A 36 -6.37 -10.85 9.50
N ASN A 37 -6.87 -9.76 8.94
CA ASN A 37 -8.14 -9.70 8.24
C ASN A 37 -8.03 -9.23 6.79
N PRO A 38 -8.90 -9.75 5.95
CA PRO A 38 -9.24 -11.16 5.73
C PRO A 38 -8.19 -11.79 4.83
N VAL A 39 -8.08 -13.12 4.83
CA VAL A 39 -7.28 -13.85 3.85
C VAL A 39 -7.81 -13.50 2.46
N GLU A 40 -7.05 -12.70 1.73
CA GLU A 40 -7.42 -12.36 0.36
C GLU A 40 -7.30 -13.61 -0.53
N PRO A 41 -8.20 -13.79 -1.50
CA PRO A 41 -8.06 -14.88 -2.46
C PRO A 41 -6.74 -14.73 -3.22
N ALA A 42 -6.17 -15.86 -3.66
CA ALA A 42 -4.95 -15.83 -4.45
C ALA A 42 -5.12 -14.91 -5.67
N TRP A 43 -4.21 -13.96 -5.82
CA TRP A 43 -4.23 -13.06 -6.97
C TRP A 43 -3.84 -13.81 -8.24
N ARG A 44 -4.60 -13.56 -9.32
CA ARG A 44 -4.30 -14.11 -10.63
C ARG A 44 -3.80 -13.00 -11.54
N CYS A 45 -2.53 -13.12 -11.96
CA CYS A 45 -1.96 -12.21 -12.93
C CYS A 45 -2.71 -12.33 -14.27
N PRO A 46 -3.12 -11.20 -14.90
CA PRO A 46 -3.70 -11.23 -16.23
C PRO A 46 -2.74 -11.86 -17.26
N ALA A 47 -3.30 -12.59 -18.23
CA ALA A 47 -2.52 -13.41 -19.17
C ALA A 47 -1.53 -12.60 -20.03
N GLU A 48 -1.78 -11.33 -20.25
CA GLU A 48 -0.94 -10.40 -20.99
C GLU A 48 0.29 -9.90 -20.23
N TYR A 49 0.42 -10.25 -18.95
CA TYR A 49 1.55 -9.85 -18.09
C TYR A 49 2.39 -11.05 -17.67
N ILE A 50 3.64 -10.76 -17.34
CA ILE A 50 4.54 -11.61 -16.56
C ILE A 50 4.56 -11.02 -15.15
N TYR A 51 4.46 -11.89 -14.14
CA TYR A 51 4.53 -11.50 -12.74
C TYR A 51 5.61 -12.31 -12.06
N GLU A 52 6.57 -11.63 -11.48
CA GLU A 52 7.74 -12.22 -10.83
C GLU A 52 7.93 -11.66 -9.42
N LEU A 53 8.52 -12.45 -8.55
CA LEU A 53 8.93 -12.03 -7.22
C LEU A 53 10.44 -11.84 -7.20
N VAL A 54 10.87 -10.62 -6.96
CA VAL A 54 12.27 -10.26 -6.79
C VAL A 54 12.58 -10.27 -5.30
N LYS A 55 13.38 -11.22 -4.86
CA LYS A 55 13.77 -11.36 -3.45
C LYS A 55 14.99 -10.50 -3.16
N THR A 56 14.90 -9.70 -2.12
CA THR A 56 16.04 -9.03 -1.48
C THR A 56 16.44 -9.80 -0.22
N GLU A 57 17.40 -9.30 0.53
CA GLU A 57 17.79 -9.91 1.82
C GLU A 57 16.72 -9.72 2.91
N GLN A 58 15.90 -8.68 2.82
CA GLN A 58 15.00 -8.23 3.90
C GLN A 58 13.52 -8.29 3.53
N PHE A 59 13.18 -8.13 2.24
CA PHE A 59 11.80 -8.08 1.77
C PHE A 59 11.68 -8.63 0.35
N VAL A 60 10.48 -8.63 -0.20
CA VAL A 60 10.19 -9.10 -1.57
C VAL A 60 9.63 -7.93 -2.38
N MET A 61 10.02 -7.83 -3.64
CA MET A 61 9.39 -6.92 -4.58
C MET A 61 8.55 -7.72 -5.58
N GLU A 62 7.37 -7.20 -5.89
CA GLU A 62 6.52 -7.73 -6.96
C GLU A 62 6.82 -6.97 -8.25
N TYR A 63 7.21 -7.69 -9.29
CA TYR A 63 7.52 -7.13 -10.60
C TYR A 63 6.48 -7.57 -11.63
N LEU A 64 5.78 -6.61 -12.20
CA LEU A 64 4.78 -6.80 -13.23
C LEU A 64 5.28 -6.23 -14.56
N LYS A 65 5.38 -7.08 -15.57
CA LYS A 65 5.90 -6.73 -16.90
C LYS A 65 4.90 -7.11 -17.99
N PRO A 66 4.51 -6.19 -18.89
CA PRO A 66 3.73 -6.53 -20.07
C PRO A 66 4.52 -7.44 -21.03
N LYS A 67 3.88 -8.47 -21.58
CA LYS A 67 4.54 -9.39 -22.52
C LYS A 67 4.90 -8.77 -23.86
N GLN A 68 4.12 -7.78 -24.30
CA GLN A 68 4.23 -7.22 -25.66
C GLN A 68 4.75 -5.77 -25.68
N ALA A 69 4.77 -5.07 -24.58
CA ALA A 69 5.23 -3.70 -24.51
C ALA A 69 6.63 -3.64 -23.91
N VAL A 70 7.57 -3.05 -24.64
CA VAL A 70 8.92 -2.78 -24.15
C VAL A 70 9.14 -1.28 -24.23
N THR A 71 8.85 -0.59 -23.13
CA THR A 71 8.94 0.88 -23.07
C THR A 71 10.27 1.38 -22.52
N GLY A 72 11.04 0.51 -21.86
CA GLY A 72 12.22 0.88 -21.09
C GLY A 72 11.91 1.74 -19.86
N ARG A 73 10.63 1.81 -19.46
CA ARG A 73 10.17 2.58 -18.30
C ARG A 73 9.69 1.66 -17.20
N VAL A 74 10.02 2.01 -15.96
CA VAL A 74 9.56 1.30 -14.77
C VAL A 74 8.84 2.30 -13.87
N ILE A 75 7.69 1.91 -13.35
CA ILE A 75 6.94 2.63 -12.33
C ILE A 75 7.24 1.96 -10.99
N LEU A 76 7.79 2.72 -10.05
CA LEU A 76 7.89 2.30 -8.67
C LEU A 76 6.57 2.61 -7.97
N GLN A 77 5.87 1.57 -7.51
CA GLN A 77 4.61 1.70 -6.77
C GLN A 77 4.87 1.42 -5.29
N LEU A 78 4.75 2.41 -4.45
CA LEU A 78 4.75 2.23 -3.00
C LEU A 78 3.31 2.03 -2.54
N HIS A 79 3.01 0.88 -1.94
CA HIS A 79 1.64 0.58 -1.50
C HIS A 79 1.25 1.38 -0.27
N GLY A 80 -0.04 1.65 -0.10
CA GLY A 80 -0.58 2.34 1.07
C GLY A 80 -0.76 1.41 2.27
N GLY A 81 -1.31 1.94 3.35
CA GLY A 81 -1.62 1.19 4.57
C GLY A 81 -1.05 1.80 5.84
N GLY A 82 -0.59 3.06 5.78
CA GLY A 82 -0.09 3.81 6.94
C GLY A 82 1.15 3.20 7.58
N TYR A 83 1.97 2.50 6.81
CA TYR A 83 3.17 1.76 7.26
C TYR A 83 2.87 0.63 8.27
N ILE A 84 1.61 0.20 8.37
CA ILE A 84 1.15 -0.90 9.22
C ILE A 84 0.39 -1.97 8.44
N GLY A 85 -0.12 -1.61 7.26
CA GLY A 85 -0.86 -2.53 6.38
C GLY A 85 0.08 -3.27 5.43
N PRO A 86 -0.16 -4.60 5.20
CA PRO A 86 0.62 -5.38 4.26
C PRO A 86 0.23 -5.09 2.80
N MET A 87 1.04 -5.59 1.88
CA MET A 87 0.70 -5.64 0.46
C MET A 87 -0.64 -6.38 0.24
N LYS A 88 -1.52 -5.82 -0.62
CA LYS A 88 -2.86 -6.36 -0.90
C LYS A 88 -3.15 -6.45 -2.40
N ASN A 89 -4.12 -7.30 -2.77
CA ASN A 89 -4.54 -7.48 -4.17
C ASN A 89 -5.02 -6.20 -4.86
N ILE A 90 -5.51 -5.22 -4.09
CA ILE A 90 -5.88 -3.91 -4.66
C ILE A 90 -4.68 -3.21 -5.30
N TYR A 91 -3.49 -3.31 -4.70
CA TYR A 91 -2.27 -2.70 -5.23
C TYR A 91 -1.77 -3.43 -6.48
N ARG A 92 -1.92 -4.76 -6.56
CA ARG A 92 -1.64 -5.54 -7.78
C ARG A 92 -2.55 -5.14 -8.93
N ARG A 93 -3.83 -4.85 -8.65
CA ARG A 93 -4.77 -4.28 -9.65
C ARG A 93 -4.36 -2.88 -10.08
N PHE A 94 -3.86 -2.07 -9.15
CA PHE A 94 -3.32 -0.74 -9.49
C PHE A 94 -2.06 -0.86 -10.35
N ALA A 95 -1.16 -1.81 -10.07
CA ALA A 95 0.01 -2.05 -10.90
C ALA A 95 -0.38 -2.36 -12.36
N VAL A 96 -1.36 -3.24 -12.59
CA VAL A 96 -1.90 -3.50 -13.93
C VAL A 96 -2.44 -2.21 -14.56
N LYS A 97 -3.21 -1.42 -13.80
CA LYS A 97 -3.79 -0.18 -14.29
C LYS A 97 -2.72 0.87 -14.64
N TYR A 98 -1.71 1.01 -13.80
CA TYR A 98 -0.59 1.92 -14.06
C TYR A 98 0.18 1.52 -15.31
N SER A 99 0.45 0.23 -15.49
CA SER A 99 1.05 -0.27 -16.73
C SER A 99 0.21 0.08 -17.98
N GLN A 100 -1.11 -0.10 -17.88
CA GLN A 100 -2.03 0.21 -19.00
C GLN A 100 -2.02 1.69 -19.37
N ILE A 101 -2.19 2.58 -18.39
CA ILE A 101 -2.26 4.04 -18.64
C ILE A 101 -0.91 4.65 -19.03
N SER A 102 0.18 3.97 -18.72
CA SER A 102 1.55 4.37 -19.12
C SER A 102 2.01 3.75 -20.42
N PHE A 103 1.09 3.17 -21.19
CA PHE A 103 1.38 2.52 -22.48
C PHE A 103 2.34 1.34 -22.37
N GLY A 104 2.24 0.57 -21.28
CA GLY A 104 2.99 -0.66 -21.08
C GLY A 104 4.32 -0.50 -20.35
N ALA A 105 4.43 0.45 -19.43
CA ALA A 105 5.56 0.48 -18.50
C ALA A 105 5.51 -0.73 -17.55
N ASP A 106 6.68 -1.23 -17.16
CA ASP A 106 6.81 -2.20 -16.11
C ASP A 106 6.43 -1.57 -14.76
N VAL A 107 5.98 -2.37 -13.80
CA VAL A 107 5.68 -1.88 -12.45
C VAL A 107 6.40 -2.71 -11.41
N LEU A 108 7.15 -2.05 -10.56
CA LEU A 108 7.85 -2.63 -9.42
C LEU A 108 7.17 -2.18 -8.13
N THR A 109 6.75 -3.12 -7.30
CA THR A 109 6.07 -2.83 -6.04
C THR A 109 6.80 -3.53 -4.90
N PRO A 110 7.58 -2.80 -4.08
CA PRO A 110 8.15 -3.35 -2.86
C PRO A 110 7.05 -3.73 -1.85
N ASP A 111 7.09 -4.95 -1.35
CA ASP A 111 6.34 -5.36 -0.15
C ASP A 111 7.22 -5.05 1.06
N TYR A 112 7.40 -3.76 1.31
CA TYR A 112 8.32 -3.25 2.32
C TYR A 112 7.89 -3.62 3.74
N ARG A 113 8.86 -3.70 4.64
CA ARG A 113 8.64 -4.00 6.05
C ARG A 113 7.80 -2.93 6.74
N VAL A 114 6.86 -3.32 7.57
CA VAL A 114 5.90 -2.42 8.21
C VAL A 114 5.81 -2.65 9.72
N ALA A 115 5.37 -1.62 10.43
CA ALA A 115 5.13 -1.69 11.88
C ALA A 115 3.95 -2.63 12.20
N PRO A 116 3.84 -3.18 13.41
CA PRO A 116 4.73 -2.97 14.56
C PRO A 116 6.01 -3.81 14.55
N GLU A 117 6.12 -4.86 13.71
CA GLU A 117 7.28 -5.75 13.69
C GLU A 117 8.55 -5.02 13.22
N HIS A 118 8.39 -4.11 12.28
CA HIS A 118 9.46 -3.30 11.72
C HIS A 118 9.05 -1.81 11.74
N PRO A 119 9.26 -1.13 12.87
CA PRO A 119 8.91 0.29 12.99
C PRO A 119 9.82 1.16 12.11
N TYR A 120 9.51 2.44 12.03
CA TYR A 120 10.37 3.42 11.37
C TYR A 120 11.83 3.26 11.85
N PRO A 121 12.82 3.31 10.94
CA PRO A 121 12.74 3.70 9.53
C PRO A 121 12.63 2.53 8.51
N ALA A 122 12.35 1.30 8.92
CA ALA A 122 12.46 0.10 8.10
C ALA A 122 11.78 0.24 6.71
N ALA A 123 10.53 0.72 6.67
CA ALA A 123 9.83 0.91 5.39
C ALA A 123 10.49 1.93 4.47
N LEU A 124 11.16 2.94 5.04
CA LEU A 124 11.89 3.94 4.28
C LEU A 124 13.21 3.39 3.71
N GLU A 125 13.86 2.51 4.47
CA GLU A 125 15.10 1.85 4.04
C GLU A 125 14.85 0.84 2.92
N ASP A 126 13.64 0.24 2.87
CA ASP A 126 13.24 -0.72 1.85
C ASP A 126 12.73 -0.05 0.56
N ALA A 127 12.33 1.22 0.59
CA ALA A 127 11.76 1.96 -0.54
C ALA A 127 12.84 2.69 -1.35
#